data_24fb1c04d92d3bf22d296a987b81b3d5
#
_entry.id   24fb1c04d92d3bf22d296a987b81b3d5
#
_cell.length_a   1.000
_cell.length_b   1.000
_cell.length_c   1.000
_cell.angle_alpha   90.00
_cell.angle_beta   90.00
_cell.angle_gamma   90.00
#
_symmetry.space_group_name_H-M   'P 1'
#
loop_
_entity.id
_entity.type
_entity.pdbx_description
1 polymer ?
#
loop_
_entity_poly.entity_id
_entity_poly.type
_entity_poly.pdbx_seq_one_letter_code
_entity_poly.pdbx_strand_id
1 'polypeptide(L)'
;MHSIGFAPQGAFTFMDATWEDVSTALHASAYSLKALAKAAEPLMKDGGAVVGLTFDAKFAWPVYDWMGVAKAAFESTNRYLARDLGPQGIRCNLVAAGPIRTTAAKSIPGFEQFEETWNNRAPLGWDVSDAVPAARACAALLSDWFPATTGEIVHVDGGVHAMGQ
;
A
#
# COMPACT_ATOMS: atom_id res chain seq x y z
N MET A 1 6.07 2.90 -10.50
CA MET A 1 5.62 2.15 -9.31
C MET A 1 6.15 2.81 -8.05
N HIS A 2 5.29 2.97 -7.01
CA HIS A 2 5.63 3.48 -5.68
C HIS A 2 5.69 2.33 -4.67
N SER A 3 6.88 2.07 -4.13
CA SER A 3 7.13 1.01 -3.15
C SER A 3 7.93 1.58 -1.97
N ILE A 4 7.44 2.70 -1.43
CA ILE A 4 8.08 3.43 -0.33
C ILE A 4 7.15 3.38 0.88
N GLY A 5 7.72 3.10 2.04
CA GLY A 5 7.04 3.15 3.32
C GLY A 5 8.07 3.23 4.43
N PHE A 6 7.84 4.14 5.37
CA PHE A 6 8.69 4.30 6.54
C PHE A 6 7.85 4.89 7.69
N ALA A 7 8.09 4.39 8.88
CA ALA A 7 7.65 4.99 10.12
C ALA A 7 8.75 4.84 11.17
N PRO A 8 9.02 5.88 11.98
CA PRO A 8 9.87 5.79 13.15
C PRO A 8 9.29 4.81 14.18
N GLN A 9 10.11 4.27 15.07
CA GLN A 9 9.67 3.32 16.10
C GLN A 9 8.57 3.88 17.01
N GLY A 10 8.62 5.18 17.34
CA GLY A 10 7.57 5.84 18.12
C GLY A 10 6.19 5.87 17.45
N ALA A 11 6.12 5.71 16.13
CA ALA A 11 4.85 5.62 15.41
C ALA A 11 4.09 4.30 15.63
N PHE A 12 4.72 3.31 16.28
CA PHE A 12 4.11 2.03 16.65
C PHE A 12 3.63 1.99 18.11
N THR A 13 3.40 3.17 18.71
CA THR A 13 2.80 3.35 20.04
C THR A 13 1.65 4.35 19.91
N PHE A 14 0.49 3.90 19.48
CA PHE A 14 -0.57 4.75 18.94
C PHE A 14 -0.88 6.01 19.78
N MET A 15 -1.10 5.86 21.10
CA MET A 15 -1.46 6.98 22.00
C MET A 15 -0.26 7.83 22.44
N ASP A 16 0.95 7.27 22.42
CA ASP A 16 2.17 7.91 22.92
C ASP A 16 3.07 8.45 21.82
N ALA A 17 2.70 8.24 20.55
CA ALA A 17 3.46 8.71 19.39
C ALA A 17 3.56 10.25 19.39
N THR A 18 4.76 10.75 19.16
CA THR A 18 4.98 12.19 19.01
C THR A 18 4.48 12.69 17.66
N TRP A 19 4.18 13.98 17.52
CA TRP A 19 3.85 14.57 16.22
C TRP A 19 4.98 14.40 15.19
N GLU A 20 6.22 14.41 15.62
CA GLU A 20 7.38 14.19 14.76
C GLU A 20 7.37 12.81 14.16
N ASP A 21 7.09 11.76 14.96
CA ASP A 21 6.97 10.38 14.47
C ASP A 21 5.81 10.23 13.50
N VAL A 22 4.64 10.78 13.85
CA VAL A 22 3.42 10.73 13.05
C VAL A 22 3.61 11.46 11.72
N SER A 23 4.13 12.68 11.75
CA SER A 23 4.35 13.49 10.54
C SER A 23 5.37 12.84 9.61
N THR A 24 6.41 12.22 10.15
CA THR A 24 7.40 11.47 9.38
C THR A 24 6.76 10.26 8.68
N ALA A 25 5.94 9.49 9.41
CA ALA A 25 5.22 8.35 8.85
C ALA A 25 4.27 8.78 7.72
N LEU A 26 3.47 9.82 7.93
CA LEU A 26 2.54 10.37 6.94
C LEU A 26 3.28 10.93 5.71
N HIS A 27 4.37 11.66 5.92
CA HIS A 27 5.16 12.22 4.82
C HIS A 27 5.78 11.13 3.95
N ALA A 28 6.47 10.17 4.56
CA ALA A 28 7.15 9.12 3.84
C ALA A 28 6.20 8.08 3.24
N SER A 29 5.12 7.71 3.94
CA SER A 29 4.27 6.58 3.57
C SER A 29 2.93 6.95 2.93
N ALA A 30 2.57 8.26 2.88
CA ALA A 30 1.36 8.73 2.22
C ALA A 30 1.65 9.86 1.23
N TYR A 31 2.19 10.99 1.67
CA TYR A 31 2.40 12.17 0.83
C TYR A 31 3.38 11.91 -0.32
N SER A 32 4.36 11.04 -0.13
CA SER A 32 5.36 10.68 -1.15
C SER A 32 4.73 10.15 -2.45
N LEU A 33 3.57 9.46 -2.38
CA LEU A 33 2.86 9.01 -3.59
C LEU A 33 2.46 10.22 -4.46
N LYS A 34 1.82 11.22 -3.84
CA LYS A 34 1.42 12.47 -4.54
C LYS A 34 2.64 13.21 -5.07
N ALA A 35 3.69 13.33 -4.26
CA ALA A 35 4.89 14.08 -4.63
C ALA A 35 5.57 13.47 -5.86
N LEU A 36 5.74 12.13 -5.88
CA LEU A 36 6.35 11.42 -6.99
C LEU A 36 5.45 11.40 -8.23
N ALA A 37 4.14 11.20 -8.06
CA ALA A 37 3.19 11.26 -9.17
C ALA A 37 3.22 12.65 -9.83
N LYS A 38 3.23 13.73 -9.03
CA LYS A 38 3.33 15.10 -9.57
C LYS A 38 4.65 15.36 -10.29
N ALA A 39 5.75 14.82 -9.80
CA ALA A 39 7.05 14.95 -10.45
C ALA A 39 7.13 14.15 -11.78
N ALA A 40 6.43 13.01 -11.86
CA ALA A 40 6.39 12.18 -13.06
C ALA A 40 5.39 12.68 -14.13
N GLU A 41 4.33 13.36 -13.72
CA GLU A 41 3.24 13.84 -14.61
C GLU A 41 3.74 14.49 -15.91
N PRO A 42 4.73 15.43 -15.91
CA PRO A 42 5.22 16.05 -17.15
C PRO A 42 5.86 15.07 -18.13
N LEU A 43 6.26 13.88 -17.67
CA LEU A 43 6.88 12.83 -18.46
C LEU A 43 5.85 11.82 -19.03
N MET A 44 4.59 11.91 -18.59
CA MET A 44 3.49 10.98 -18.93
C MET A 44 2.51 11.64 -19.92
N LYS A 45 3.02 12.22 -21.00
CA LYS A 45 2.22 13.03 -21.96
C LYS A 45 1.19 12.21 -22.74
N ASP A 46 1.46 10.95 -22.94
CA ASP A 46 0.59 10.03 -23.67
C ASP A 46 -0.23 9.13 -22.72
N GLY A 47 -0.46 9.61 -21.50
CA GLY A 47 -1.07 8.82 -20.45
C GLY A 47 -0.10 7.90 -19.72
N GLY A 48 -0.61 6.88 -19.04
CA GLY A 48 0.21 5.91 -18.34
C GLY A 48 -0.42 5.35 -17.08
N ALA A 49 0.40 4.74 -16.22
CA ALA A 49 -0.08 4.14 -14.98
C ALA A 49 0.84 4.40 -13.79
N VAL A 50 0.22 4.68 -12.65
CA VAL A 50 0.86 4.75 -11.34
C VAL A 50 0.32 3.61 -10.49
N VAL A 51 1.21 2.82 -9.89
CA VAL A 51 0.84 1.75 -8.95
C VAL A 51 1.60 1.93 -7.66
N GLY A 52 0.88 1.86 -6.53
CA GLY A 52 1.46 1.88 -5.20
C GLY A 52 1.20 0.59 -4.43
N LEU A 53 2.02 0.32 -3.40
CA LEU A 53 1.84 -0.81 -2.49
C LEU A 53 1.24 -0.32 -1.17
N THR A 54 0.08 -0.86 -0.83
CA THR A 54 -0.56 -0.64 0.48
C THR A 54 -0.65 -1.95 1.26
N PHE A 55 -1.01 -1.82 2.53
CA PHE A 55 -1.47 -2.92 3.36
C PHE A 55 -2.87 -2.53 3.81
N ASP A 56 -3.89 -3.31 3.49
CA ASP A 56 -5.31 -2.95 3.64
C ASP A 56 -5.59 -2.18 4.94
N ALA A 57 -5.82 -0.88 4.83
CA ALA A 57 -6.01 0.02 5.97
C ALA A 57 -7.46 0.15 6.42
N LYS A 58 -8.32 -0.77 5.99
CA LYS A 58 -9.73 -0.84 6.38
C LYS A 58 -9.92 -1.20 7.86
N PHE A 59 -8.97 -1.94 8.42
CA PHE A 59 -9.01 -2.42 9.79
C PHE A 59 -7.86 -1.88 10.62
N ALA A 60 -8.06 -1.82 11.95
CA ALA A 60 -6.99 -1.56 12.90
C ALA A 60 -6.21 -2.87 13.13
N TRP A 61 -5.13 -3.02 12.39
CA TRP A 61 -4.25 -4.18 12.54
C TRP A 61 -3.41 -4.07 13.82
N PRO A 62 -3.23 -5.18 14.56
CA PRO A 62 -2.30 -5.20 15.68
C PRO A 62 -0.91 -4.70 15.27
N VAL A 63 -0.23 -4.00 16.15
CA VAL A 63 1.15 -3.49 16.00
C VAL A 63 1.40 -2.61 14.78
N TYR A 64 0.35 -2.10 14.12
CA TYR A 64 0.50 -1.29 12.91
C TYR A 64 0.29 0.22 13.12
N ASP A 65 -0.55 0.58 14.07
CA ASP A 65 -0.75 1.91 14.66
C ASP A 65 -0.74 3.06 13.62
N TRP A 66 0.16 4.03 13.75
CA TRP A 66 0.22 5.16 12.82
C TRP A 66 0.67 4.79 11.40
N MET A 67 1.31 3.65 11.21
CA MET A 67 1.52 3.15 9.85
C MET A 67 0.18 2.76 9.20
N GLY A 68 -0.77 2.20 9.95
CA GLY A 68 -2.13 1.94 9.47
C GLY A 68 -2.84 3.22 9.05
N VAL A 69 -2.75 4.28 9.87
CA VAL A 69 -3.29 5.61 9.53
C VAL A 69 -2.62 6.18 8.27
N ALA A 70 -1.29 6.04 8.16
CA ALA A 70 -0.56 6.49 6.97
C ALA A 70 -0.99 5.72 5.72
N LYS A 71 -1.27 4.40 5.84
CA LYS A 71 -1.81 3.61 4.71
C LYS A 71 -3.24 4.01 4.35
N ALA A 72 -4.10 4.33 5.31
CA ALA A 72 -5.43 4.90 5.03
C ALA A 72 -5.33 6.24 4.28
N ALA A 73 -4.41 7.11 4.70
CA ALA A 73 -4.12 8.36 3.99
C ALA A 73 -3.56 8.11 2.57
N PHE A 74 -2.70 7.10 2.40
CA PHE A 74 -2.15 6.68 1.11
C PHE A 74 -3.25 6.20 0.16
N GLU A 75 -4.19 5.40 0.65
CA GLU A 75 -5.34 4.90 -0.12
C GLU A 75 -6.28 6.03 -0.53
N SER A 76 -6.51 6.98 0.37
CA SER A 76 -7.26 8.20 0.03
C SER A 76 -6.52 9.04 -1.02
N THR A 77 -5.21 9.22 -0.87
CA THR A 77 -4.37 9.95 -1.85
C THR A 77 -4.47 9.33 -3.24
N ASN A 78 -4.47 7.99 -3.34
CA ASN A 78 -4.66 7.29 -4.62
C ASN A 78 -5.97 7.69 -5.33
N ARG A 79 -7.08 7.78 -4.60
CA ARG A 79 -8.38 8.17 -5.16
C ARG A 79 -8.35 9.61 -5.69
N TYR A 80 -7.72 10.53 -4.97
CA TYR A 80 -7.57 11.92 -5.45
C TYR A 80 -6.63 12.02 -6.66
N LEU A 81 -5.54 11.24 -6.71
CA LEU A 81 -4.68 11.17 -7.88
C LEU A 81 -5.42 10.60 -9.11
N ALA A 82 -6.23 9.57 -8.91
CA ALA A 82 -7.05 9.01 -9.98
C ALA A 82 -8.02 10.04 -10.57
N ARG A 83 -8.66 10.86 -9.70
CA ARG A 83 -9.53 11.97 -10.12
C ARG A 83 -8.77 13.03 -10.92
N ASP A 84 -7.60 13.45 -10.41
CA ASP A 84 -6.89 14.62 -10.96
C ASP A 84 -6.07 14.28 -12.20
N LEU A 85 -5.51 13.06 -12.27
CA LEU A 85 -4.68 12.60 -13.39
C LEU A 85 -5.47 11.82 -14.46
N GLY A 86 -6.66 11.32 -14.11
CA GLY A 86 -7.52 10.56 -15.03
C GLY A 86 -7.84 11.30 -16.34
N PRO A 87 -8.17 12.62 -16.32
CA PRO A 87 -8.39 13.40 -17.55
C PRO A 87 -7.18 13.44 -18.49
N GLN A 88 -5.98 13.14 -17.99
CA GLN A 88 -4.73 13.05 -18.79
C GLN A 88 -4.44 11.60 -19.24
N GLY A 89 -5.37 10.66 -19.04
CA GLY A 89 -5.16 9.26 -19.38
C GLY A 89 -4.21 8.51 -18.43
N ILE A 90 -3.93 9.07 -17.24
CA ILE A 90 -3.05 8.44 -16.25
C ILE A 90 -3.90 7.72 -15.20
N ARG A 91 -3.74 6.41 -15.10
CA ARG A 91 -4.42 5.56 -14.13
C ARG A 91 -3.60 5.46 -12.84
N CYS A 92 -4.27 5.52 -11.70
CA CYS A 92 -3.63 5.40 -10.38
C CYS A 92 -4.33 4.29 -9.59
N ASN A 93 -3.61 3.22 -9.25
CA ASN A 93 -4.17 2.09 -8.51
C ASN A 93 -3.19 1.61 -7.43
N LEU A 94 -3.72 0.85 -6.47
CA LEU A 94 -2.92 0.24 -5.42
C LEU A 94 -3.04 -1.29 -5.45
N VAL A 95 -1.98 -1.94 -4.98
CA VAL A 95 -1.98 -3.35 -4.63
C VAL A 95 -1.90 -3.47 -3.11
N ALA A 96 -2.92 -4.07 -2.50
CA ALA A 96 -2.92 -4.47 -1.09
C ALA A 96 -2.40 -5.90 -1.01
N ALA A 97 -1.11 -6.04 -0.78
CA ALA A 97 -0.48 -7.36 -0.64
C ALA A 97 -0.57 -7.87 0.79
N GLY A 98 -0.66 -9.19 0.96
CA GLY A 98 -0.40 -9.83 2.25
C GLY A 98 1.03 -9.55 2.73
N PRO A 99 1.37 -9.94 3.97
CA PRO A 99 2.69 -9.67 4.54
C PRO A 99 3.80 -10.34 3.74
N ILE A 100 4.82 -9.57 3.40
CA ILE A 100 6.03 -10.06 2.71
C ILE A 100 7.24 -9.66 3.54
N ARG A 101 8.16 -10.58 3.78
CA ARG A 101 9.40 -10.37 4.55
C ARG A 101 10.39 -9.47 3.83
N THR A 102 10.05 -8.20 3.68
CA THR A 102 10.94 -7.16 3.16
C THR A 102 11.80 -6.55 4.28
N THR A 103 12.80 -5.75 3.90
CA THR A 103 13.57 -4.95 4.87
C THR A 103 12.67 -4.02 5.68
N ALA A 104 11.69 -3.38 5.02
CA ALA A 104 10.72 -2.51 5.69
C ALA A 104 9.81 -3.30 6.66
N ALA A 105 9.34 -4.48 6.27
CA ALA A 105 8.49 -5.32 7.11
C ALA A 105 9.22 -5.78 8.39
N LYS A 106 10.51 -6.09 8.29
CA LYS A 106 11.34 -6.48 9.46
C LYS A 106 11.50 -5.37 10.50
N SER A 107 11.23 -4.12 10.17
CA SER A 107 11.27 -3.01 11.11
C SER A 107 9.96 -2.81 11.88
N ILE A 108 8.89 -3.52 11.52
CA ILE A 108 7.60 -3.48 12.21
C ILE A 108 7.70 -4.37 13.45
N PRO A 109 7.51 -3.83 14.66
CA PRO A 109 7.49 -4.66 15.87
C PRO A 109 6.38 -5.71 15.80
N GLY A 110 6.69 -6.97 16.11
CA GLY A 110 5.69 -8.04 16.12
C GLY A 110 5.18 -8.45 14.73
N PHE A 111 5.98 -8.28 13.67
CA PHE A 111 5.61 -8.65 12.30
C PHE A 111 5.18 -10.13 12.17
N GLU A 112 5.68 -11.01 13.00
CA GLU A 112 5.29 -12.43 13.07
C GLU A 112 3.79 -12.65 13.34
N GLN A 113 3.09 -11.70 13.98
CA GLN A 113 1.65 -11.78 14.20
C GLN A 113 0.88 -11.68 12.86
N PHE A 114 1.39 -10.92 11.90
CA PHE A 114 0.82 -10.89 10.55
C PHE A 114 1.03 -12.24 9.85
N GLU A 115 2.22 -12.83 9.95
CA GLU A 115 2.52 -14.13 9.34
C GLU A 115 1.58 -15.21 9.88
N GLU A 116 1.39 -15.26 11.20
CA GLU A 116 0.47 -16.19 11.85
C GLU A 116 -0.98 -15.99 11.37
N THR A 117 -1.42 -14.74 11.30
CA THR A 117 -2.77 -14.39 10.79
C THR A 117 -2.97 -14.93 9.38
N TRP A 118 -2.01 -14.69 8.47
CA TRP A 118 -2.13 -15.16 7.10
C TRP A 118 -2.05 -16.67 6.96
N ASN A 119 -1.17 -17.33 7.73
CA ASN A 119 -1.08 -18.79 7.76
C ASN A 119 -2.41 -19.45 8.15
N ASN A 120 -3.14 -18.84 9.08
CA ASN A 120 -4.40 -19.39 9.60
C ASN A 120 -5.63 -19.00 8.77
N ARG A 121 -5.60 -17.88 8.02
CA ARG A 121 -6.80 -17.30 7.44
C ARG A 121 -6.80 -17.21 5.91
N ALA A 122 -5.66 -17.33 5.25
CA ALA A 122 -5.61 -17.21 3.79
C ALA A 122 -6.17 -18.47 3.11
N PRO A 123 -7.32 -18.41 2.40
CA PRO A 123 -7.91 -19.59 1.74
C PRO A 123 -7.00 -20.22 0.69
N LEU A 124 -6.19 -19.40 0.00
CA LEU A 124 -5.22 -19.88 -1.00
C LEU A 124 -3.86 -20.23 -0.39
N GLY A 125 -3.72 -20.10 0.94
CA GLY A 125 -2.41 -20.06 1.57
C GLY A 125 -1.67 -18.77 1.25
N TRP A 126 -0.57 -18.52 1.97
CA TRP A 126 0.28 -17.35 1.74
C TRP A 126 1.72 -17.65 2.12
N ASP A 127 2.64 -17.43 1.19
CA ASP A 127 4.07 -17.52 1.46
C ASP A 127 4.65 -16.11 1.63
N VAL A 128 5.01 -15.77 2.85
CA VAL A 128 5.59 -14.46 3.21
C VAL A 128 6.97 -14.20 2.57
N SER A 129 7.59 -15.21 2.00
CA SER A 129 8.86 -15.09 1.28
C SER A 129 8.70 -14.89 -0.23
N ASP A 130 7.48 -15.13 -0.76
CA ASP A 130 7.19 -15.01 -2.20
C ASP A 130 6.51 -13.67 -2.54
N ALA A 131 7.26 -12.78 -3.18
CA ALA A 131 6.76 -11.50 -3.67
C ALA A 131 6.14 -11.58 -5.09
N VAL A 132 6.23 -12.73 -5.76
CA VAL A 132 5.80 -12.87 -7.16
C VAL A 132 4.31 -12.58 -7.37
N PRO A 133 3.37 -13.02 -6.53
CA PRO A 133 1.95 -12.69 -6.70
C PRO A 133 1.70 -11.17 -6.71
N ALA A 134 2.28 -10.44 -5.75
CA ALA A 134 2.16 -8.99 -5.68
C ALA A 134 2.83 -8.30 -6.89
N ALA A 135 4.01 -8.77 -7.30
CA ALA A 135 4.72 -8.24 -8.47
C ALA A 135 3.91 -8.43 -9.77
N ARG A 136 3.27 -9.58 -9.95
CA ARG A 136 2.40 -9.84 -11.12
C ARG A 136 1.19 -8.91 -11.16
N ALA A 137 0.54 -8.66 -10.03
CA ALA A 137 -0.56 -7.71 -9.95
C ALA A 137 -0.09 -6.28 -10.27
N CYS A 138 1.06 -5.85 -9.76
CA CYS A 138 1.66 -4.57 -10.12
C CYS A 138 1.94 -4.46 -11.62
N ALA A 139 2.53 -5.50 -12.22
CA ALA A 139 2.80 -5.53 -13.66
C ALA A 139 1.51 -5.45 -14.49
N ALA A 140 0.46 -6.17 -14.09
CA ALA A 140 -0.83 -6.14 -14.76
C ALA A 140 -1.47 -4.75 -14.68
N LEU A 141 -1.46 -4.09 -13.52
CA LEU A 141 -2.01 -2.73 -13.34
C LEU A 141 -1.18 -1.65 -14.05
N LEU A 142 0.12 -1.86 -14.27
CA LEU A 142 0.97 -0.98 -15.05
C LEU A 142 0.82 -1.18 -16.56
N SER A 143 0.32 -2.34 -16.99
CA SER A 143 0.08 -2.66 -18.39
C SER A 143 -1.28 -2.13 -18.89
N ASP A 144 -1.55 -2.32 -20.18
CA ASP A 144 -2.82 -1.93 -20.81
C ASP A 144 -3.96 -2.96 -20.60
N TRP A 145 -3.75 -3.98 -19.77
CA TRP A 145 -4.77 -4.99 -19.47
C TRP A 145 -5.95 -4.45 -18.65
N PHE A 146 -5.75 -3.33 -17.93
CA PHE A 146 -6.77 -2.68 -17.12
C PHE A 146 -7.02 -1.24 -17.58
N PRO A 147 -7.48 -1.01 -18.83
CA PRO A 147 -7.52 0.32 -19.43
C PRO A 147 -8.55 1.25 -18.78
N ALA A 148 -9.55 0.71 -18.10
CA ALA A 148 -10.64 1.47 -17.46
C ALA A 148 -10.63 1.35 -15.93
N THR A 149 -9.48 0.97 -15.32
CA THR A 149 -9.35 0.80 -13.86
C THR A 149 -8.45 1.88 -13.29
N THR A 150 -9.00 2.74 -12.43
CA THR A 150 -8.28 3.79 -11.71
C THR A 150 -8.94 4.06 -10.35
N GLY A 151 -8.16 4.45 -9.35
CA GLY A 151 -8.63 4.67 -7.99
C GLY A 151 -8.83 3.39 -7.17
N GLU A 152 -8.53 2.23 -7.75
CA GLU A 152 -8.82 0.91 -7.20
C GLU A 152 -7.72 0.43 -6.23
N ILE A 153 -8.10 -0.49 -5.35
CA ILE A 153 -7.22 -1.25 -4.46
C ILE A 153 -7.42 -2.73 -4.76
N VAL A 154 -6.44 -3.35 -5.39
CA VAL A 154 -6.47 -4.77 -5.73
C VAL A 154 -5.82 -5.58 -4.62
N HIS A 155 -6.58 -6.45 -3.99
CA HIS A 155 -6.09 -7.34 -2.95
C HIS A 155 -5.32 -8.53 -3.55
N VAL A 156 -4.12 -8.74 -3.03
CA VAL A 156 -3.24 -9.88 -3.35
C VAL A 156 -2.71 -10.43 -2.03
N ASP A 157 -3.56 -11.12 -1.31
CA ASP A 157 -3.37 -11.47 0.10
C ASP A 157 -3.83 -12.90 0.43
N GLY A 158 -3.94 -13.75 -0.59
CA GLY A 158 -4.46 -15.11 -0.42
C GLY A 158 -5.94 -15.19 -0.07
N GLY A 159 -6.67 -14.05 -0.13
CA GLY A 159 -8.10 -13.95 0.17
C GLY A 159 -8.44 -13.59 1.62
N VAL A 160 -7.46 -13.23 2.43
CA VAL A 160 -7.68 -12.89 3.86
C VAL A 160 -8.69 -11.75 4.04
N HIS A 161 -8.63 -10.70 3.20
CA HIS A 161 -9.54 -9.55 3.26
C HIS A 161 -11.02 -9.92 3.13
N ALA A 162 -11.35 -11.04 2.48
CA ALA A 162 -12.71 -11.50 2.25
C ALA A 162 -13.23 -12.45 3.35
N MET A 163 -12.36 -12.88 4.26
CA MET A 163 -12.73 -13.80 5.33
C MET A 163 -13.25 -13.04 6.55
N GLY A 164 -14.42 -13.43 7.04
CA GLY A 164 -14.95 -13.01 8.34
C GLY A 164 -14.03 -13.43 9.49
N GLN A 165 -14.27 -12.84 10.68
CA GLN A 165 -13.60 -13.25 11.92
C GLN A 165 -14.23 -14.51 12.49
#